data_7b478fd7157b351151048d70c5d8c3a6
#
_entry.id   7b478fd7157b351151048d70c5d8c3a6
#
_cell.length_a   1.000
_cell.length_b   1.000
_cell.length_c   1.000
_cell.angle_alpha   90.00
_cell.angle_beta   90.00
_cell.angle_gamma   90.00
#
_symmetry.space_group_name_H-M   'P 1'
#
loop_
_entity.id
_entity.type
_entity.pdbx_description
1 polymer ?
#
loop_
_entity_poly.entity_id
_entity_poly.type
_entity_poly.pdbx_seq_one_letter_code
_entity_poly.pdbx_strand_id
1 'polypeptide(L)'
;MIMIESIEADAYEEPFPHLILHNFYNKEELDLIWEELNFYTKPGKLLEAKDFGGIVDATNSRAIMLDQVYNDYSSGSDDVIGTPNYRPLSDILTVNRKIFDENVLSVFAETHDCVSHAAKSNHDTTKVRYYHDGEYYEPHTDKQIHYLAFSYFYKKPKKFSGGELIFPKYDYTFDCPNNSTIIFPGWVEHGVSEVKIENSDYYDGYGRYA
;
A
#
# COMPACT_ATOMS: atom_id res chain seq x y z
N MET A 1 20.77 -1.99 -8.05
CA MET A 1 20.64 -1.30 -6.74
C MET A 1 21.18 0.11 -6.88
N ILE A 2 20.37 1.08 -6.57
CA ILE A 2 20.67 2.53 -6.58
C ILE A 2 20.41 3.10 -5.19
N MET A 3 20.99 4.27 -4.90
CA MET A 3 20.71 4.98 -3.65
C MET A 3 19.90 6.23 -3.96
N ILE A 4 18.73 6.37 -3.33
CA ILE A 4 17.92 7.58 -3.33
C ILE A 4 18.11 8.22 -1.95
N GLU A 5 19.03 9.17 -1.84
CA GLU A 5 19.52 9.69 -0.55
C GLU A 5 20.05 8.57 0.36
N SER A 6 19.30 8.22 1.41
CA SER A 6 19.64 7.11 2.33
C SER A 6 18.78 5.85 2.08
N ILE A 7 17.96 5.82 1.01
CA ILE A 7 17.05 4.72 0.70
C ILE A 7 17.71 3.84 -0.36
N GLU A 8 17.80 2.56 -0.06
CA GLU A 8 18.21 1.52 -1.02
C GLU A 8 17.05 1.22 -1.96
N ALA A 9 17.31 1.24 -3.28
CA ALA A 9 16.27 1.06 -4.28
C ALA A 9 16.75 0.18 -5.45
N ASP A 10 15.82 -0.58 -6.03
CA ASP A 10 15.99 -1.32 -7.26
C ASP A 10 14.96 -0.84 -8.29
N ALA A 11 15.43 -0.31 -9.41
CA ALA A 11 14.60 0.18 -10.50
C ALA A 11 14.67 -0.79 -11.68
N TYR A 12 13.49 -1.14 -12.23
CA TYR A 12 13.35 -2.12 -13.30
C TYR A 12 12.48 -1.58 -14.43
N GLU A 13 12.91 -1.78 -15.67
CA GLU A 13 12.10 -1.58 -16.87
C GLU A 13 11.27 -2.83 -17.18
N GLU A 14 11.85 -4.00 -16.98
CA GLU A 14 11.26 -5.31 -17.28
C GLU A 14 10.99 -6.12 -15.99
N PRO A 15 9.97 -6.99 -15.97
CA PRO A 15 9.00 -7.31 -17.03
C PRO A 15 7.90 -6.26 -17.20
N PHE A 16 7.85 -5.28 -16.36
CA PHE A 16 7.07 -4.04 -16.40
C PHE A 16 7.80 -2.98 -15.58
N PRO A 17 7.61 -1.68 -15.86
CA PRO A 17 8.29 -0.65 -15.07
C PRO A 17 7.88 -0.69 -13.60
N HIS A 18 8.86 -0.89 -12.72
CA HIS A 18 8.63 -0.84 -11.27
C HIS A 18 9.87 -0.40 -10.49
N LEU A 19 9.61 0.13 -9.31
CA LEU A 19 10.63 0.55 -8.35
C LEU A 19 10.38 -0.15 -7.02
N ILE A 20 11.41 -0.78 -6.46
CA ILE A 20 11.38 -1.38 -5.13
C ILE A 20 12.24 -0.53 -4.21
N LEU A 21 11.68 -0.10 -3.09
CA LEU A 21 12.35 0.65 -2.05
C LEU A 21 12.53 -0.27 -0.83
N HIS A 22 13.77 -0.40 -0.36
CA HIS A 22 14.11 -1.25 0.78
C HIS A 22 14.26 -0.42 2.05
N ASN A 23 13.74 -0.91 3.17
CA ASN A 23 13.78 -0.21 4.46
C ASN A 23 13.33 1.25 4.33
N PHE A 24 12.22 1.45 3.60
CA PHE A 24 11.79 2.75 3.12
C PHE A 24 11.51 3.75 4.24
N TYR A 25 10.88 3.31 5.30
CA TYR A 25 10.59 4.14 6.46
C TYR A 25 11.67 3.98 7.53
N ASN A 26 12.13 5.09 8.10
CA ASN A 26 13.06 5.08 9.21
C ASN A 26 12.37 4.62 10.51
N LYS A 27 13.13 4.56 11.61
CA LYS A 27 12.61 4.02 12.88
C LYS A 27 11.46 4.87 13.45
N GLU A 28 11.59 6.18 13.43
CA GLU A 28 10.60 7.12 13.94
C GLU A 28 9.30 7.04 13.13
N GLU A 29 9.41 6.98 11.80
CA GLU A 29 8.29 6.79 10.89
C GLU A 29 7.59 5.44 11.11
N LEU A 30 8.37 4.38 11.32
CA LEU A 30 7.81 3.05 11.63
C LEU A 30 7.07 3.00 12.97
N ASP A 31 7.57 3.70 13.99
CA ASP A 31 6.91 3.75 15.29
C ASP A 31 5.52 4.40 15.14
N LEU A 32 5.40 5.50 14.39
CA LEU A 32 4.13 6.15 14.07
C LEU A 32 3.19 5.25 13.24
N ILE A 33 3.71 4.63 12.18
CA ILE A 33 2.93 3.70 11.34
C ILE A 33 2.38 2.56 12.20
N TRP A 34 3.21 1.95 13.06
CA TRP A 34 2.78 0.82 13.89
C TRP A 34 1.76 1.21 14.96
N GLU A 35 1.82 2.43 15.51
CA GLU A 35 0.80 2.92 16.43
C GLU A 35 -0.57 2.94 15.75
N GLU A 36 -0.65 3.48 14.54
CA GLU A 36 -1.90 3.57 13.79
C GLU A 36 -2.36 2.20 13.24
N LEU A 37 -1.46 1.34 12.74
CA LEU A 37 -1.79 -0.02 12.31
C LEU A 37 -2.36 -0.86 13.47
N ASN A 38 -1.77 -0.76 14.66
CA ASN A 38 -2.29 -1.43 15.86
C ASN A 38 -3.68 -0.89 16.27
N PHE A 39 -3.98 0.37 16.02
CA PHE A 39 -5.31 0.92 16.22
C PHE A 39 -6.31 0.30 15.23
N TYR A 40 -5.97 0.24 13.94
CA TYR A 40 -6.88 -0.34 12.93
C TYR A 40 -7.07 -1.85 13.08
N THR A 41 -6.16 -2.58 13.68
CA THR A 41 -6.34 -4.01 13.93
C THR A 41 -7.38 -4.31 15.00
N LYS A 42 -7.79 -3.31 15.81
CA LYS A 42 -8.82 -3.52 16.84
C LYS A 42 -10.19 -3.86 16.22
N PRO A 43 -11.06 -4.60 16.95
CA PRO A 43 -12.38 -4.96 16.47
C PRO A 43 -13.19 -3.75 15.96
N GLY A 44 -13.81 -3.91 14.78
CA GLY A 44 -14.71 -2.91 14.18
C GLY A 44 -14.00 -1.69 13.57
N LYS A 45 -12.66 -1.73 13.40
CA LYS A 45 -11.92 -0.63 12.77
C LYS A 45 -11.68 -0.83 11.27
N LEU A 46 -11.34 -2.04 10.86
CA LEU A 46 -11.29 -2.41 9.45
C LEU A 46 -12.64 -2.92 8.98
N LEU A 47 -13.01 -2.54 7.79
CA LEU A 47 -14.27 -2.90 7.14
C LEU A 47 -14.09 -4.13 6.25
N GLU A 48 -15.09 -4.97 6.15
CA GLU A 48 -15.14 -6.04 5.17
C GLU A 48 -15.27 -5.47 3.75
N ALA A 49 -14.85 -6.23 2.73
CA ALA A 49 -14.84 -5.77 1.33
C ALA A 49 -16.19 -5.21 0.86
N LYS A 50 -17.30 -5.80 1.29
CA LYS A 50 -18.67 -5.35 0.97
C LYS A 50 -19.00 -3.96 1.53
N ASP A 51 -18.36 -3.55 2.62
CA ASP A 51 -18.71 -2.34 3.37
C ASP A 51 -17.86 -1.12 2.96
N PHE A 52 -16.74 -1.33 2.27
CA PHE A 52 -15.90 -0.22 1.80
C PHE A 52 -15.91 -0.03 0.26
N GLY A 53 -16.86 -0.67 -0.44
CA GLY A 53 -17.00 -0.55 -1.90
C GLY A 53 -15.97 -1.34 -2.70
N GLY A 54 -15.30 -2.32 -2.09
CA GLY A 54 -14.43 -3.26 -2.78
C GLY A 54 -15.20 -4.23 -3.67
N ILE A 55 -14.51 -4.89 -4.59
CA ILE A 55 -15.07 -5.98 -5.40
C ILE A 55 -15.18 -7.20 -4.49
N VAL A 56 -16.39 -7.44 -3.98
CA VAL A 56 -16.67 -8.46 -2.95
C VAL A 56 -16.23 -9.87 -3.38
N ASP A 57 -16.32 -10.15 -4.68
CA ASP A 57 -15.95 -11.46 -5.22
C ASP A 57 -14.42 -11.61 -5.44
N ALA A 58 -13.67 -10.52 -5.32
CA ALA A 58 -12.23 -10.53 -5.61
C ALA A 58 -11.35 -10.61 -4.34
N THR A 59 -11.87 -10.24 -3.18
CA THR A 59 -11.11 -10.25 -1.92
C THR A 59 -11.99 -10.48 -0.71
N ASN A 60 -11.49 -11.22 0.24
CA ASN A 60 -12.11 -11.40 1.57
C ASN A 60 -11.35 -10.66 2.69
N SER A 61 -10.28 -9.95 2.36
CA SER A 61 -9.49 -9.17 3.33
C SER A 61 -10.22 -7.90 3.78
N ARG A 62 -9.84 -7.41 4.95
CA ARG A 62 -10.40 -6.17 5.52
C ARG A 62 -9.53 -4.97 5.23
N ALA A 63 -10.17 -3.82 5.05
CA ALA A 63 -9.48 -2.56 4.74
C ALA A 63 -10.21 -1.34 5.30
N ILE A 64 -9.50 -0.20 5.27
CA ILE A 64 -10.07 1.12 5.50
C ILE A 64 -9.43 2.12 4.53
N MET A 65 -10.24 3.00 3.96
CA MET A 65 -9.78 4.11 3.14
C MET A 65 -9.52 5.31 4.05
N LEU A 66 -8.26 5.64 4.31
CA LEU A 66 -7.91 6.70 5.25
C LEU A 66 -8.39 8.06 4.80
N ASP A 67 -8.35 8.32 3.49
CA ASP A 67 -8.85 9.59 2.95
C ASP A 67 -10.35 9.79 3.19
N GLN A 68 -11.15 8.73 3.19
CA GLN A 68 -12.56 8.81 3.54
C GLN A 68 -12.81 9.06 5.03
N VAL A 69 -11.89 8.62 5.89
CA VAL A 69 -11.99 8.84 7.33
C VAL A 69 -11.61 10.25 7.72
N TYR A 70 -10.53 10.77 7.12
CA TYR A 70 -9.92 12.05 7.51
C TYR A 70 -10.27 13.22 6.59
N ASN A 71 -10.74 12.94 5.37
CA ASN A 71 -11.32 13.94 4.49
C ASN A 71 -12.75 13.51 4.21
N ASP A 72 -13.71 14.31 4.60
CA ASP A 72 -15.10 14.03 4.32
C ASP A 72 -15.40 14.19 2.82
N TYR A 73 -15.14 13.15 2.03
CA TYR A 73 -15.53 13.06 0.62
C TYR A 73 -17.05 12.96 0.42
N SER A 74 -17.83 12.85 1.49
CA SER A 74 -19.29 12.72 1.40
C SER A 74 -19.97 13.94 0.80
N SER A 75 -19.28 15.07 0.77
CA SER A 75 -19.83 16.34 0.25
C SER A 75 -19.73 16.50 -1.28
N GLY A 76 -18.99 15.61 -1.98
CA GLY A 76 -18.80 15.71 -3.44
C GLY A 76 -18.19 17.03 -3.91
N SER A 77 -17.66 17.82 -3.01
CA SER A 77 -17.02 19.09 -3.28
C SER A 77 -15.52 18.92 -3.19
N ASP A 78 -14.91 18.53 -4.30
CA ASP A 78 -13.48 18.69 -4.49
C ASP A 78 -13.14 20.16 -4.25
N ASP A 79 -12.22 20.42 -3.31
CA ASP A 79 -11.58 21.72 -3.11
C ASP A 79 -12.48 22.94 -2.83
N VAL A 80 -13.47 22.83 -1.98
CA VAL A 80 -14.06 24.03 -1.41
C VAL A 80 -13.04 24.66 -0.45
N ILE A 81 -12.53 25.83 -0.81
CA ILE A 81 -11.66 26.64 0.04
C ILE A 81 -12.32 26.77 1.42
N GLY A 82 -11.65 26.24 2.46
CA GLY A 82 -12.15 26.26 3.84
C GLY A 82 -12.71 24.94 4.35
N THR A 83 -12.72 23.85 3.55
CA THR A 83 -13.03 22.51 4.07
C THR A 83 -11.91 22.07 5.03
N PRO A 84 -12.22 21.61 6.25
CA PRO A 84 -11.20 21.16 7.18
C PRO A 84 -10.42 19.98 6.58
N ASN A 85 -9.10 20.10 6.53
CA ASN A 85 -8.22 19.01 6.14
C ASN A 85 -7.78 18.25 7.40
N TYR A 86 -8.32 17.06 7.61
CA TYR A 86 -8.01 16.20 8.75
C TYR A 86 -6.88 15.19 8.49
N ARG A 87 -6.32 15.17 7.27
CA ARG A 87 -5.19 14.28 6.94
C ARG A 87 -4.04 14.32 7.95
N PRO A 88 -3.63 15.48 8.51
CA PRO A 88 -2.58 15.54 9.53
C PRO A 88 -2.89 14.83 10.85
N LEU A 89 -4.12 14.36 11.06
CA LEU A 89 -4.48 13.54 12.22
C LEU A 89 -4.15 12.07 12.04
N SER A 90 -3.81 11.64 10.80
CA SER A 90 -3.29 10.30 10.51
C SER A 90 -1.78 10.36 10.34
N ASP A 91 -1.07 9.62 11.14
CA ASP A 91 0.38 9.48 11.02
C ASP A 91 0.74 8.77 9.71
N ILE A 92 -0.02 7.72 9.32
CA ILE A 92 0.18 7.01 8.05
C ILE A 92 0.03 7.97 6.88
N LEU A 93 -1.03 8.79 6.82
CA LEU A 93 -1.21 9.76 5.74
C LEU A 93 -0.10 10.81 5.69
N THR A 94 0.44 11.19 6.84
CA THR A 94 1.54 12.15 6.94
C THR A 94 2.85 11.55 6.47
N VAL A 95 3.21 10.39 7.01
CA VAL A 95 4.48 9.70 6.70
C VAL A 95 4.50 9.19 5.25
N ASN A 96 3.36 8.72 4.74
CA ASN A 96 3.24 8.19 3.37
C ASN A 96 3.50 9.26 2.30
N ARG A 97 3.41 10.55 2.62
CA ARG A 97 3.81 11.64 1.70
C ARG A 97 5.25 11.54 1.25
N LYS A 98 6.10 10.79 1.95
CA LYS A 98 7.46 10.48 1.54
C LYS A 98 7.55 9.82 0.16
N ILE A 99 6.51 9.10 -0.28
CA ILE A 99 6.43 8.52 -1.64
C ILE A 99 6.51 9.63 -2.72
N PHE A 100 6.03 10.83 -2.41
CA PHE A 100 6.05 11.99 -3.31
C PHE A 100 7.36 12.79 -3.26
N ASP A 101 8.39 12.26 -2.58
CA ASP A 101 9.72 12.84 -2.69
C ASP A 101 10.14 12.87 -4.17
N GLU A 102 10.62 14.03 -4.61
CA GLU A 102 10.99 14.24 -6.02
C GLU A 102 12.00 13.19 -6.50
N ASN A 103 12.93 12.81 -5.63
CA ASN A 103 13.95 11.82 -5.97
C ASN A 103 13.33 10.41 -6.13
N VAL A 104 12.35 10.03 -5.32
CA VAL A 104 11.67 8.73 -5.43
C VAL A 104 10.87 8.64 -6.72
N LEU A 105 10.01 9.62 -6.97
CA LEU A 105 9.14 9.60 -8.17
C LEU A 105 9.91 9.81 -9.46
N SER A 106 11.00 10.60 -9.47
CA SER A 106 11.84 10.77 -10.64
C SER A 106 12.52 9.45 -11.04
N VAL A 107 13.04 8.70 -10.08
CA VAL A 107 13.65 7.39 -10.37
C VAL A 107 12.61 6.42 -10.93
N PHE A 108 11.40 6.39 -10.39
CA PHE A 108 10.32 5.58 -10.98
C PHE A 108 9.94 6.05 -12.38
N ALA A 109 9.81 7.36 -12.58
CA ALA A 109 9.45 7.95 -13.88
C ALA A 109 10.50 7.68 -14.98
N GLU A 110 11.78 7.50 -14.59
CA GLU A 110 12.87 7.18 -15.50
C GLU A 110 12.94 5.69 -15.86
N THR A 111 12.18 4.81 -15.21
CA THR A 111 12.20 3.37 -15.53
C THR A 111 11.64 3.10 -16.93
N HIS A 112 10.65 3.89 -17.39
CA HIS A 112 10.08 3.74 -18.72
C HIS A 112 9.25 4.97 -19.11
N ASP A 113 9.21 5.33 -20.40
CA ASP A 113 8.48 6.51 -20.90
C ASP A 113 6.98 6.51 -20.52
N CYS A 114 6.33 5.35 -20.45
CA CYS A 114 4.91 5.24 -20.11
C CYS A 114 4.57 5.68 -18.67
N VAL A 115 5.55 5.77 -17.78
CA VAL A 115 5.40 6.22 -16.39
C VAL A 115 6.06 7.57 -16.11
N SER A 116 6.61 8.25 -17.12
CA SER A 116 7.32 9.53 -17.00
C SER A 116 6.49 10.63 -16.32
N HIS A 117 5.15 10.57 -16.43
CA HIS A 117 4.25 11.51 -15.75
C HIS A 117 4.22 11.37 -14.21
N ALA A 118 4.70 10.25 -13.66
CA ALA A 118 4.72 10.00 -12.22
C ALA A 118 5.50 11.08 -11.45
N ALA A 119 6.59 11.59 -12.04
CA ALA A 119 7.39 12.68 -11.45
C ALA A 119 6.61 13.96 -11.13
N LYS A 120 5.41 14.12 -11.71
CA LYS A 120 4.53 15.30 -11.50
C LYS A 120 3.35 15.00 -10.57
N SER A 121 3.27 13.81 -10.01
CA SER A 121 2.17 13.43 -9.13
C SER A 121 2.29 14.12 -7.78
N ASN A 122 1.16 14.58 -7.26
CA ASN A 122 1.08 15.29 -5.99
C ASN A 122 -0.17 14.93 -5.17
N HIS A 123 -0.97 13.99 -5.66
CA HIS A 123 -2.22 13.55 -5.02
C HIS A 123 -2.23 12.04 -4.87
N ASP A 124 -2.75 11.57 -3.75
CA ASP A 124 -2.90 10.15 -3.41
C ASP A 124 -4.24 9.86 -2.76
N THR A 125 -4.64 8.61 -2.85
CA THR A 125 -5.61 8.00 -1.95
C THR A 125 -4.93 6.84 -1.23
N THR A 126 -5.04 6.79 0.09
CA THR A 126 -4.33 5.81 0.91
C THR A 126 -5.31 4.86 1.58
N LYS A 127 -5.01 3.57 1.45
CA LYS A 127 -5.77 2.48 2.03
C LYS A 127 -4.88 1.67 2.96
N VAL A 128 -5.35 1.37 4.16
CA VAL A 128 -4.76 0.33 5.01
C VAL A 128 -5.54 -0.95 4.79
N ARG A 129 -4.84 -2.02 4.45
CA ARG A 129 -5.39 -3.35 4.28
C ARG A 129 -4.66 -4.34 5.18
N TYR A 130 -5.41 -5.25 5.77
CA TYR A 130 -4.88 -6.31 6.60
C TYR A 130 -5.34 -7.66 6.07
N TYR A 131 -4.40 -8.59 5.99
CA TYR A 131 -4.64 -9.96 5.57
C TYR A 131 -4.30 -10.91 6.71
N HIS A 132 -5.23 -11.79 7.02
CA HIS A 132 -5.08 -12.85 7.99
C HIS A 132 -5.28 -14.22 7.33
N ASP A 133 -5.40 -15.30 8.12
CA ASP A 133 -5.52 -16.66 7.60
C ASP A 133 -6.67 -16.83 6.61
N GLY A 134 -6.37 -17.43 5.43
CA GLY A 134 -7.32 -17.63 4.34
C GLY A 134 -7.68 -16.37 3.55
N GLU A 135 -7.07 -15.22 3.84
CA GLU A 135 -7.36 -13.97 3.13
C GLU A 135 -6.42 -13.75 1.94
N TYR A 136 -6.99 -13.25 0.84
CA TYR A 136 -6.34 -13.08 -0.46
C TYR A 136 -6.93 -11.90 -1.24
N TYR A 137 -6.35 -11.61 -2.40
CA TYR A 137 -6.93 -10.73 -3.40
C TYR A 137 -6.69 -11.30 -4.80
N GLU A 138 -7.78 -11.60 -5.52
CA GLU A 138 -7.72 -12.10 -6.89
C GLU A 138 -7.01 -11.12 -7.81
N PRO A 139 -6.32 -11.62 -8.85
CA PRO A 139 -5.67 -10.77 -9.83
C PRO A 139 -6.63 -9.79 -10.51
N HIS A 140 -6.27 -8.51 -10.52
CA HIS A 140 -7.05 -7.41 -11.08
C HIS A 140 -6.15 -6.30 -11.60
N THR A 141 -6.74 -5.27 -12.21
CA THR A 141 -6.05 -4.06 -12.64
C THR A 141 -6.76 -2.83 -12.12
N ASP A 142 -6.01 -1.83 -11.73
CA ASP A 142 -6.52 -0.53 -11.26
C ASP A 142 -6.36 0.53 -12.39
N LYS A 143 -7.06 0.32 -13.50
CA LYS A 143 -6.89 1.11 -14.75
C LYS A 143 -7.13 2.61 -14.60
N GLN A 144 -7.82 3.04 -13.56
CA GLN A 144 -8.10 4.45 -13.29
C GLN A 144 -6.98 5.12 -12.47
N ILE A 145 -6.04 4.35 -11.96
CA ILE A 145 -4.92 4.80 -11.14
C ILE A 145 -3.66 4.80 -12.00
N HIS A 146 -2.93 5.91 -12.02
CA HIS A 146 -1.72 6.03 -12.82
C HIS A 146 -0.64 5.07 -12.35
N TYR A 147 -0.40 5.02 -11.05
CA TYR A 147 0.51 4.07 -10.41
C TYR A 147 0.06 3.77 -8.99
N LEU A 148 0.49 2.62 -8.52
CA LEU A 148 0.26 2.12 -7.17
C LEU A 148 1.58 2.14 -6.42
N ALA A 149 1.53 2.44 -5.13
CA ALA A 149 2.64 2.30 -4.20
C ALA A 149 2.17 1.45 -3.02
N PHE A 150 2.72 0.26 -2.89
CA PHE A 150 2.35 -0.67 -1.82
C PHE A 150 3.49 -0.81 -0.83
N SER A 151 3.25 -0.39 0.41
CA SER A 151 4.18 -0.55 1.52
C SER A 151 3.76 -1.72 2.40
N TYR A 152 4.71 -2.56 2.81
CA TYR A 152 4.43 -3.82 3.49
C TYR A 152 4.94 -3.83 4.92
N PHE A 153 4.08 -4.29 5.83
CA PHE A 153 4.41 -4.37 7.24
C PHE A 153 3.92 -5.67 7.86
N TYR A 154 4.70 -6.23 8.76
CA TYR A 154 4.30 -7.33 9.62
C TYR A 154 5.10 -7.33 10.93
N LYS A 155 4.49 -7.84 12.00
CA LYS A 155 5.16 -7.98 13.30
C LYS A 155 6.24 -9.06 13.25
N LYS A 156 7.34 -8.84 13.95
CA LYS A 156 8.38 -9.85 14.12
C LYS A 156 8.15 -10.65 15.43
N PRO A 157 8.38 -11.98 15.42
CA PRO A 157 8.72 -12.78 14.26
C PRO A 157 7.55 -12.89 13.28
N LYS A 158 7.82 -13.02 11.95
CA LYS A 158 6.78 -13.29 10.93
C LYS A 158 6.10 -14.62 11.24
N LYS A 159 4.77 -14.61 11.40
CA LYS A 159 3.99 -15.80 11.77
C LYS A 159 3.12 -16.36 10.64
N PHE A 160 3.23 -15.83 9.45
CA PHE A 160 2.46 -16.26 8.29
C PHE A 160 3.36 -16.66 7.12
N SER A 161 2.81 -17.45 6.21
CA SER A 161 3.33 -17.72 4.87
C SER A 161 2.30 -17.26 3.84
N GLY A 162 2.68 -17.22 2.57
CA GLY A 162 1.82 -16.61 1.57
C GLY A 162 1.78 -15.08 1.69
N GLY A 163 0.78 -14.47 1.05
CA GLY A 163 0.61 -13.02 1.06
C GLY A 163 1.57 -12.29 0.13
N GLU A 164 2.21 -12.98 -0.80
CA GLU A 164 3.04 -12.37 -1.82
C GLU A 164 2.19 -11.52 -2.76
N LEU A 165 2.77 -10.46 -3.30
CA LEU A 165 2.19 -9.73 -4.42
C LEU A 165 2.52 -10.48 -5.71
N ILE A 166 1.50 -10.96 -6.41
CA ILE A 166 1.63 -11.77 -7.62
C ILE A 166 1.27 -10.97 -8.87
N PHE A 167 2.00 -11.18 -9.95
CA PHE A 167 1.81 -10.57 -11.26
C PHE A 167 1.67 -11.67 -12.32
N PRO A 168 0.48 -12.31 -12.45
CA PRO A 168 0.33 -13.55 -13.22
C PRO A 168 0.72 -13.44 -14.68
N LYS A 169 0.46 -12.29 -15.33
CA LYS A 169 0.82 -12.06 -16.74
C LYS A 169 2.32 -12.07 -17.01
N TYR A 170 3.11 -11.86 -15.98
CA TYR A 170 4.57 -11.70 -16.07
C TYR A 170 5.33 -12.85 -15.43
N ASP A 171 4.61 -13.82 -14.85
CA ASP A 171 5.21 -14.89 -14.03
C ASP A 171 6.17 -14.32 -12.98
N TYR A 172 5.77 -13.20 -12.37
CA TYR A 172 6.57 -12.49 -11.38
C TYR A 172 5.85 -12.45 -10.04
N THR A 173 6.62 -12.63 -8.97
CA THR A 173 6.13 -12.58 -7.59
C THR A 173 7.08 -11.74 -6.75
N PHE A 174 6.50 -10.86 -5.94
CA PHE A 174 7.24 -10.04 -4.97
C PHE A 174 6.91 -10.51 -3.56
N ASP A 175 7.93 -10.92 -2.80
CA ASP A 175 7.79 -11.53 -1.46
C ASP A 175 7.35 -10.56 -0.36
N CYS A 176 7.18 -9.29 -0.66
CA CYS A 176 6.72 -8.26 0.26
C CYS A 176 7.56 -8.20 1.56
N PRO A 177 8.86 -7.91 1.49
CA PRO A 177 9.70 -7.76 2.67
C PRO A 177 9.15 -6.70 3.63
N ASN A 178 9.33 -6.90 4.92
CA ASN A 178 8.90 -5.92 5.92
C ASN A 178 9.59 -4.57 5.72
N ASN A 179 8.83 -3.48 5.77
CA ASN A 179 9.32 -2.13 5.50
C ASN A 179 9.87 -1.95 4.07
N SER A 180 9.31 -2.66 3.10
CA SER A 180 9.56 -2.41 1.68
C SER A 180 8.37 -1.71 1.05
N THR A 181 8.63 -0.97 -0.02
CA THR A 181 7.59 -0.37 -0.87
C THR A 181 7.88 -0.71 -2.33
N ILE A 182 6.85 -1.18 -3.05
CA ILE A 182 6.93 -1.35 -4.50
C ILE A 182 6.02 -0.33 -5.18
N ILE A 183 6.53 0.34 -6.22
CA ILE A 183 5.78 1.30 -7.05
C ILE A 183 5.69 0.74 -8.46
N PHE A 184 4.48 0.67 -9.02
CA PHE A 184 4.24 0.13 -10.37
C PHE A 184 2.96 0.73 -10.99
N PRO A 185 2.77 0.67 -12.35
CA PRO A 185 1.61 1.24 -13.01
C PRO A 185 0.31 0.50 -12.65
N GLY A 186 -0.79 1.23 -12.48
CA GLY A 186 -2.10 0.65 -12.13
C GLY A 186 -2.70 -0.27 -13.20
N TRP A 187 -2.23 -0.21 -14.46
CA TRP A 187 -2.66 -1.13 -15.53
C TRP A 187 -2.01 -2.52 -15.46
N VAL A 188 -0.97 -2.69 -14.65
CA VAL A 188 -0.33 -3.99 -14.42
C VAL A 188 -1.28 -4.87 -13.59
N GLU A 189 -1.62 -6.04 -14.14
CA GLU A 189 -2.46 -7.01 -13.41
C GLU A 189 -1.69 -7.56 -12.22
N HIS A 190 -2.30 -7.47 -11.03
CA HIS A 190 -1.69 -7.87 -9.78
C HIS A 190 -2.72 -8.45 -8.83
N GLY A 191 -2.28 -9.27 -7.91
CA GLY A 191 -3.10 -9.89 -6.87
C GLY A 191 -2.28 -10.20 -5.63
N VAL A 192 -2.92 -10.76 -4.63
CA VAL A 192 -2.27 -11.20 -3.38
C VAL A 192 -2.56 -12.66 -3.16
N SER A 193 -1.53 -13.49 -3.05
CA SER A 193 -1.67 -14.90 -2.72
C SER A 193 -2.28 -15.09 -1.34
N GLU A 194 -2.93 -16.23 -1.12
CA GLU A 194 -3.57 -16.56 0.15
C GLU A 194 -2.56 -16.53 1.30
N VAL A 195 -2.88 -15.77 2.36
CA VAL A 195 -2.13 -15.76 3.61
C VAL A 195 -2.49 -17.00 4.42
N LYS A 196 -1.49 -17.66 4.99
CA LYS A 196 -1.65 -18.81 5.88
C LYS A 196 -0.98 -18.55 7.21
N ILE A 197 -1.77 -18.56 8.28
CA ILE A 197 -1.31 -18.34 9.64
C ILE A 197 -1.98 -19.33 10.58
N GLU A 198 -1.17 -20.08 11.35
CA GLU A 198 -1.69 -21.08 12.28
C GLU A 198 -1.92 -20.50 13.66
N ASN A 199 -3.04 -20.90 14.30
CA ASN A 199 -3.33 -20.63 15.72
C ASN A 199 -3.15 -19.17 16.14
N SER A 200 -3.64 -18.23 15.32
CA SER A 200 -3.55 -16.81 15.57
C SER A 200 -4.93 -16.18 15.70
N ASP A 201 -5.07 -15.22 16.60
CA ASP A 201 -6.26 -14.38 16.69
C ASP A 201 -6.16 -13.28 15.61
N TYR A 202 -7.25 -13.02 14.89
CA TYR A 202 -7.31 -11.95 13.90
C TYR A 202 -6.80 -10.61 14.44
N TYR A 203 -7.11 -10.32 15.69
CA TYR A 203 -6.81 -9.04 16.32
C TYR A 203 -5.44 -8.95 17.01
N ASP A 204 -4.63 -10.00 16.97
CA ASP A 204 -3.25 -9.97 17.50
C ASP A 204 -2.29 -9.20 16.57
N GLY A 205 -2.71 -8.96 15.31
CA GLY A 205 -1.99 -8.18 14.33
C GLY A 205 -0.76 -8.86 13.73
N TYR A 206 -0.69 -10.20 13.79
CA TYR A 206 0.41 -10.97 13.21
C TYR A 206 0.22 -11.35 11.74
N GLY A 207 -0.84 -10.87 11.09
CA GLY A 207 -1.01 -10.98 9.65
C GLY A 207 -0.16 -9.99 8.87
N ARG A 208 -0.48 -9.83 7.59
CA ARG A 208 0.20 -8.95 6.63
C ARG A 208 -0.56 -7.65 6.46
N TYR A 209 0.12 -6.53 6.62
CA TYR A 209 -0.41 -5.20 6.27
C TYR A 209 0.13 -4.72 4.92
N ALA A 210 -0.71 -3.96 4.23
CA ALA A 210 -0.34 -3.20 3.04
C ALA A 210 -1.08 -1.85 3.01
#